data_756ff2a93e01603f4be1dae14827e539
#
_entry.id   756ff2a93e01603f4be1dae14827e539
#
_cell.length_a   1.000
_cell.length_b   1.000
_cell.length_c   1.000
_cell.angle_alpha   90.00
_cell.angle_beta   90.00
_cell.angle_gamma   90.00
#
_symmetry.space_group_name_H-M   'P 1'
#
loop_
_entity.id
_entity.type
_entity.pdbx_description
1 polymer ?
#
loop_
_entity_poly.entity_id
_entity_poly.type
_entity_poly.pdbx_seq_one_letter_code
_entity_poly.pdbx_strand_id
1 'polypeptide(L)'
;LGLEDFAGQPFVSLSVDDPYRRLIDERFAQAGVARTLRVETHSAAAVCAMVQQGLGLAIVNPVTAVAAASDRLVLRRLAFSIPFSVTALLPLYRPPLPEVAPMLEALGAETAHIAEQLKRLA
;
A
#
# COMPACT_ATOMS: atom_id res chain seq x y z
N LEU A 1 -5.73 5.79 12.26
CA LEU A 1 -4.47 5.80 12.99
C LEU A 1 -3.66 7.03 12.61
N GLY A 2 -3.08 7.72 13.59
CA GLY A 2 -2.07 8.75 13.41
C GLY A 2 -0.66 8.15 13.36
N LEU A 3 0.35 8.99 13.11
CA LEU A 3 1.75 8.54 13.12
C LEU A 3 2.21 8.13 14.52
N GLU A 4 1.70 8.79 15.54
CA GLU A 4 1.96 8.53 16.96
C GLU A 4 1.56 7.12 17.40
N ASP A 5 0.54 6.52 16.76
CA ASP A 5 0.10 5.16 17.05
C ASP A 5 1.16 4.09 16.71
N PHE A 6 2.13 4.47 15.87
CA PHE A 6 3.24 3.60 15.48
C PHE A 6 4.49 3.77 16.36
N ALA A 7 4.49 4.73 17.28
CA ALA A 7 5.66 5.03 18.11
C ALA A 7 6.08 3.82 18.94
N GLY A 8 7.34 3.37 18.75
CA GLY A 8 7.88 2.22 19.46
C GLY A 8 7.29 0.86 19.10
N GLN A 9 6.29 0.81 18.21
CA GLN A 9 5.69 -0.45 17.78
C GLN A 9 6.62 -1.20 16.79
N PRO A 10 6.62 -2.54 16.84
CA PRO A 10 7.30 -3.33 15.83
C PRO A 10 6.71 -3.03 14.45
N PHE A 11 7.58 -2.75 13.49
CA PHE A 11 7.16 -2.35 12.14
C PHE A 11 7.77 -3.26 11.08
N VAL A 12 6.92 -3.76 10.18
CA VAL A 12 7.30 -4.51 8.98
C VAL A 12 7.21 -3.56 7.80
N SER A 13 8.25 -3.46 7.01
CA SER A 13 8.38 -2.43 5.99
C SER A 13 8.71 -2.99 4.61
N LEU A 14 8.40 -2.19 3.59
CA LEU A 14 9.02 -2.33 2.29
C LEU A 14 10.52 -1.96 2.38
N SER A 15 11.30 -2.44 1.42
CA SER A 15 12.71 -2.10 1.28
C SER A 15 12.91 -0.59 1.09
N VAL A 16 14.05 -0.08 1.54
CA VAL A 16 14.43 1.34 1.42
C VAL A 16 14.47 1.84 -0.02
N ASP A 17 14.63 0.96 -1.00
CA ASP A 17 14.63 1.29 -2.42
C ASP A 17 13.22 1.53 -3.00
N ASP A 18 12.18 1.11 -2.28
CA ASP A 18 10.79 1.27 -2.72
C ASP A 18 10.35 2.74 -2.63
N PRO A 19 9.83 3.33 -3.72
CA PRO A 19 9.38 4.72 -3.71
C PRO A 19 8.27 4.99 -2.69
N TYR A 20 7.36 4.04 -2.47
CA TYR A 20 6.29 4.20 -1.49
C TYR A 20 6.81 4.18 -0.06
N ARG A 21 7.83 3.36 0.22
CA ARG A 21 8.55 3.36 1.50
C ARG A 21 9.17 4.74 1.79
N ARG A 22 9.75 5.40 0.79
CA ARG A 22 10.35 6.74 0.98
C ARG A 22 9.30 7.76 1.41
N LEU A 23 8.12 7.73 0.80
CA LEU A 23 7.00 8.60 1.20
C LEU A 23 6.55 8.33 2.64
N ILE A 24 6.53 7.07 3.06
CA ILE A 24 6.24 6.68 4.44
C ILE A 24 7.31 7.27 5.38
N ASP A 25 8.59 7.06 5.06
CA ASP A 25 9.71 7.55 5.88
C ASP A 25 9.72 9.06 6.05
N GLU A 26 9.41 9.80 4.97
CA GLU A 26 9.27 11.25 5.01
C GLU A 26 8.19 11.70 5.99
N ARG A 27 7.03 11.03 6.03
CA ARG A 27 5.95 11.35 6.97
C ARG A 27 6.37 11.14 8.42
N PHE A 28 7.04 10.03 8.71
CA PHE A 28 7.54 9.74 10.05
C PHE A 28 8.65 10.70 10.47
N ALA A 29 9.55 11.04 9.56
CA ALA A 29 10.62 12.00 9.82
C ALA A 29 10.08 13.40 10.11
N GLN A 30 9.11 13.87 9.32
CA GLN A 30 8.45 15.17 9.52
C GLN A 30 7.72 15.27 10.87
N ALA A 31 7.13 14.16 11.32
CA ALA A 31 6.43 14.09 12.61
C ALA A 31 7.36 13.83 13.80
N GLY A 32 8.63 13.51 13.57
CA GLY A 32 9.57 13.13 14.64
C GLY A 32 9.22 11.81 15.33
N VAL A 33 8.47 10.93 14.66
CA VAL A 33 8.04 9.64 15.23
C VAL A 33 8.98 8.54 14.78
N ALA A 34 9.57 7.82 15.72
CA ALA A 34 10.45 6.68 15.45
C ALA A 34 9.64 5.37 15.41
N ARG A 35 9.99 4.50 14.45
CA ARG A 35 9.47 3.14 14.32
C ARG A 35 10.56 2.13 14.68
N THR A 36 10.15 0.99 15.21
CA THR A 36 11.06 -0.14 15.44
C THR A 36 10.99 -1.10 14.25
N LEU A 37 11.86 -0.91 13.26
CA LEU A 37 11.91 -1.81 12.09
C LEU A 37 12.33 -3.22 12.52
N ARG A 38 11.48 -4.20 12.23
CA ARG A 38 11.72 -5.62 12.50
C ARG A 38 12.19 -6.37 11.27
N VAL A 39 11.53 -6.13 10.14
CA VAL A 39 11.78 -6.82 8.88
C VAL A 39 11.56 -5.85 7.73
N GLU A 40 12.37 -5.99 6.70
CA GLU A 40 12.21 -5.31 5.41
C GLU A 40 12.14 -6.33 4.28
N THR A 41 11.27 -6.08 3.30
CA THR A 41 11.10 -6.92 2.12
C THR A 41 10.72 -6.09 0.90
N HIS A 42 11.01 -6.59 -0.29
CA HIS A 42 10.64 -5.94 -1.56
C HIS A 42 9.17 -6.19 -1.97
N SER A 43 8.43 -7.01 -1.24
CA SER A 43 7.06 -7.40 -1.60
C SER A 43 6.05 -6.90 -0.58
N ALA A 44 5.11 -6.06 -1.02
CA ALA A 44 4.01 -5.61 -0.18
C ALA A 44 3.09 -6.76 0.27
N ALA A 45 2.93 -7.80 -0.57
CA ALA A 45 2.21 -9.01 -0.18
C ALA A 45 2.92 -9.77 0.95
N ALA A 46 4.26 -9.85 0.90
CA ALA A 46 5.04 -10.45 1.98
C ALA A 46 4.95 -9.63 3.27
N VAL A 47 4.92 -8.30 3.18
CA VAL A 47 4.65 -7.43 4.35
C VAL A 47 3.33 -7.83 5.01
N CYS A 48 2.25 -7.93 4.24
CA CYS A 48 0.94 -8.33 4.77
C CYS A 48 0.97 -9.72 5.41
N ALA A 49 1.61 -10.69 4.77
CA ALA A 49 1.75 -12.04 5.32
C ALA A 49 2.49 -12.07 6.66
N MET A 50 3.55 -11.26 6.81
CA MET A 50 4.30 -11.13 8.07
C MET A 50 3.47 -10.46 9.17
N VAL A 51 2.67 -9.44 8.83
CA VAL A 51 1.74 -8.82 9.79
C VAL A 51 0.67 -9.83 10.25
N GLN A 52 0.15 -10.65 9.34
CA GLN A 52 -0.77 -11.76 9.68
C GLN A 52 -0.18 -12.77 10.67
N GLN A 53 1.15 -12.92 10.70
CA GLN A 53 1.86 -13.75 11.68
C GLN A 53 2.21 -13.00 12.97
N GLY A 54 1.75 -11.77 13.14
CA GLY A 54 1.96 -11.00 14.36
C GLY A 54 3.35 -10.36 14.49
N LEU A 55 4.09 -10.17 13.37
CA LEU A 55 5.42 -9.57 13.44
C LEU A 55 5.40 -8.06 13.73
N GLY A 56 4.25 -7.40 13.60
CA GLY A 56 4.10 -5.99 13.90
C GLY A 56 3.04 -5.30 13.06
N LEU A 57 3.17 -3.99 12.94
CA LEU A 57 2.33 -3.12 12.12
C LEU A 57 3.01 -2.84 10.78
N ALA A 58 2.23 -2.48 9.78
CA ALA A 58 2.76 -2.03 8.50
C ALA A 58 1.87 -0.95 7.87
N ILE A 59 2.45 -0.18 6.97
CA ILE A 59 1.72 0.69 6.05
C ILE A 59 1.98 0.15 4.64
N VAL A 60 0.91 -0.17 3.93
CA VAL A 60 0.97 -0.67 2.55
C VAL A 60 0.02 0.14 1.67
N ASN A 61 0.22 0.07 0.35
CA ASN A 61 -0.68 0.71 -0.58
C ASN A 61 -2.09 0.09 -0.52
N PRO A 62 -3.13 0.85 -0.88
CA PRO A 62 -4.51 0.42 -0.73
C PRO A 62 -4.88 -0.82 -1.57
N VAL A 63 -4.28 -0.99 -2.75
CA VAL A 63 -4.54 -2.15 -3.61
C VAL A 63 -4.07 -3.44 -2.92
N THR A 64 -2.84 -3.44 -2.40
CA THR A 64 -2.31 -4.59 -1.64
C THR A 64 -3.11 -4.83 -0.36
N ALA A 65 -3.52 -3.78 0.36
CA ALA A 65 -4.30 -3.91 1.57
C ALA A 65 -5.62 -4.65 1.32
N VAL A 66 -6.36 -4.27 0.28
CA VAL A 66 -7.62 -4.93 -0.10
C VAL A 66 -7.38 -6.38 -0.53
N ALA A 67 -6.37 -6.61 -1.38
CA ALA A 67 -6.05 -7.97 -1.84
C ALA A 67 -5.61 -8.92 -0.72
N ALA A 68 -5.00 -8.40 0.34
CA ALA A 68 -4.55 -9.16 1.50
C ALA A 68 -5.61 -9.27 2.62
N ALA A 69 -6.76 -8.61 2.46
CA ALA A 69 -7.81 -8.58 3.49
C ALA A 69 -8.25 -10.00 3.88
N SER A 70 -8.29 -10.29 5.17
CA SER A 70 -8.68 -11.59 5.71
C SER A 70 -9.04 -11.42 7.19
N ASP A 71 -9.64 -12.46 7.78
CA ASP A 71 -9.98 -12.48 9.21
C ASP A 71 -8.76 -12.38 10.15
N ARG A 72 -7.57 -12.56 9.59
CA ARG A 72 -6.30 -12.50 10.33
C ARG A 72 -5.57 -11.17 10.17
N LEU A 73 -6.12 -10.23 9.41
CA LEU A 73 -5.50 -8.94 9.12
C LEU A 73 -6.50 -7.81 9.35
N VAL A 74 -6.21 -7.00 10.35
CA VAL A 74 -7.03 -5.82 10.64
C VAL A 74 -6.52 -4.65 9.83
N LEU A 75 -7.35 -4.13 8.93
CA LEU A 75 -7.07 -2.93 8.16
C LEU A 75 -7.62 -1.69 8.90
N ARG A 76 -6.85 -0.63 8.93
CA ARG A 76 -7.23 0.65 9.54
C ARG A 76 -6.85 1.81 8.63
N ARG A 77 -7.72 2.80 8.54
CA ARG A 77 -7.41 4.04 7.82
C ARG A 77 -6.38 4.86 8.58
N LEU A 78 -5.50 5.50 7.80
CA LEU A 78 -4.59 6.52 8.31
C LEU A 78 -5.31 7.86 8.42
N ALA A 79 -5.01 8.63 9.47
CA ALA A 79 -5.50 9.98 9.65
C ALA A 79 -4.78 11.00 8.73
N PHE A 80 -3.80 10.56 7.98
CA PHE A 80 -3.02 11.32 7.02
C PHE A 80 -2.96 10.61 5.66
N SER A 81 -2.59 11.35 4.62
CA SER A 81 -2.51 10.80 3.27
C SER A 81 -1.06 10.48 2.86
N ILE A 82 -0.88 9.30 2.27
CA ILE A 82 0.32 8.93 1.52
C ILE A 82 -0.15 8.67 0.09
N PRO A 83 0.24 9.50 -0.89
CA PRO A 83 -0.25 9.34 -2.26
C PRO A 83 0.25 8.02 -2.86
N PHE A 84 -0.66 7.31 -3.52
CA PHE A 84 -0.37 6.11 -4.28
C PHE A 84 -1.07 6.20 -5.64
N SER A 85 -0.32 6.01 -6.72
CA SER A 85 -0.85 6.05 -8.08
C SER A 85 -0.43 4.81 -8.86
N VAL A 86 -1.35 4.32 -9.68
CA VAL A 86 -1.09 3.28 -10.68
C VAL A 86 -1.20 3.92 -12.05
N THR A 87 -0.19 3.73 -12.88
CA THR A 87 -0.10 4.39 -14.19
C THR A 87 0.07 3.34 -15.29
N ALA A 88 -0.77 3.41 -16.31
CA ALA A 88 -0.61 2.63 -17.52
C ALA A 88 0.39 3.33 -18.45
N LEU A 89 1.42 2.62 -18.86
CA LEU A 89 2.40 3.10 -19.84
C LEU A 89 2.11 2.45 -21.19
N LEU A 90 1.83 3.29 -22.20
CA LEU A 90 1.56 2.86 -23.54
C LEU A 90 2.68 3.30 -24.48
N PRO A 91 3.08 2.47 -25.47
CA PRO A 91 4.10 2.84 -26.42
C PRO A 91 3.61 3.98 -27.34
N LEU A 92 4.40 5.04 -27.48
CA LEU A 92 4.03 6.22 -28.25
C LEU A 92 4.05 5.97 -29.78
N TYR A 93 4.96 5.09 -30.26
CA TYR A 93 5.25 4.89 -31.68
C TYR A 93 4.74 3.56 -32.24
N ARG A 94 3.95 2.83 -31.49
CA ARG A 94 3.32 1.60 -31.97
C ARG A 94 1.81 1.75 -31.85
N PRO A 95 1.05 1.33 -32.86
CA PRO A 95 -0.40 1.27 -32.73
C PRO A 95 -0.76 0.34 -31.58
N PRO A 96 -1.70 0.72 -30.71
CA PRO A 96 -2.15 -0.14 -29.63
C PRO A 96 -2.77 -1.42 -30.19
N LEU A 97 -2.51 -2.55 -29.53
CA LEU A 97 -3.21 -3.79 -29.83
C LEU A 97 -4.70 -3.63 -29.50
N PRO A 98 -5.60 -4.34 -30.22
CA PRO A 98 -7.05 -4.25 -29.99
C PRO A 98 -7.47 -4.53 -28.54
N GLU A 99 -6.70 -5.36 -27.83
CA GLU A 99 -6.97 -5.76 -26.44
C GLU A 99 -6.64 -4.68 -25.41
N VAL A 100 -5.86 -3.67 -25.77
CA VAL A 100 -5.39 -2.64 -24.83
C VAL A 100 -6.57 -1.82 -24.28
N ALA A 101 -7.49 -1.39 -25.13
CA ALA A 101 -8.63 -0.60 -24.69
C ALA A 101 -9.55 -1.37 -23.72
N PRO A 102 -10.01 -2.59 -24.04
CA PRO A 102 -10.78 -3.40 -23.10
C PRO A 102 -10.06 -3.69 -21.78
N MET A 103 -8.73 -3.89 -21.83
CA MET A 103 -7.94 -4.10 -20.61
C MET A 103 -7.91 -2.85 -19.72
N LEU A 104 -7.72 -1.67 -20.30
CA LEU A 104 -7.73 -0.40 -19.55
C LEU A 104 -9.11 -0.12 -18.94
N GLU A 105 -10.18 -0.44 -19.65
CA GLU A 105 -11.55 -0.34 -19.12
C GLU A 105 -11.74 -1.28 -17.93
N ALA A 106 -11.30 -2.54 -18.03
CA ALA A 106 -11.38 -3.51 -16.94
C ALA A 106 -10.56 -3.07 -15.72
N LEU A 107 -9.35 -2.56 -15.92
CA LEU A 107 -8.52 -2.01 -14.84
C LEU A 107 -9.17 -0.78 -14.19
N GLY A 108 -9.80 0.09 -14.98
CA GLY A 108 -10.55 1.24 -14.47
C GLY A 108 -11.75 0.81 -13.61
N ALA A 109 -12.51 -0.19 -14.05
CA ALA A 109 -13.63 -0.75 -13.31
C ALA A 109 -13.17 -1.39 -11.99
N GLU A 110 -12.07 -2.14 -12.00
CA GLU A 110 -11.51 -2.75 -10.79
C GLU A 110 -10.99 -1.70 -9.82
N THR A 111 -10.37 -0.64 -10.31
CA THR A 111 -9.94 0.50 -9.47
C THR A 111 -11.12 1.14 -8.74
N ALA A 112 -12.25 1.33 -9.44
CA ALA A 112 -13.47 1.84 -8.82
C ALA A 112 -14.02 0.88 -7.75
N HIS A 113 -14.01 -0.43 -8.03
CA HIS A 113 -14.42 -1.45 -7.07
C HIS A 113 -13.56 -1.45 -5.79
N ILE A 114 -12.24 -1.39 -5.94
CA ILE A 114 -11.30 -1.27 -4.83
C ILE A 114 -11.57 0.00 -4.01
N ALA A 115 -11.81 1.13 -4.67
CA ALA A 115 -12.13 2.38 -3.98
C ALA A 115 -13.41 2.27 -3.13
N GLU A 116 -14.44 1.58 -3.61
CA GLU A 116 -15.66 1.33 -2.84
C GLU A 116 -15.41 0.37 -1.65
N GLN A 117 -14.59 -0.66 -1.83
CA GLN A 117 -14.20 -1.55 -0.72
C GLN A 117 -13.47 -0.77 0.37
N LEU A 118 -12.53 0.10 0.01
CA LEU A 118 -11.78 0.93 0.95
C LEU A 118 -12.66 1.88 1.76
N LYS A 119 -13.74 2.40 1.18
CA LYS A 119 -14.72 3.21 1.91
C LYS A 119 -15.43 2.43 3.01
N ARG A 120 -15.63 1.13 2.84
CA ARG A 120 -16.30 0.25 3.80
C ARG A 120 -15.40 -0.21 4.95
N LEU A 121 -14.07 -0.10 4.77
CA LEU A 121 -13.07 -0.45 5.79
C LEU A 121 -12.79 0.71 6.78
N ALA A 122 -13.58 1.75 6.70
CA ALA A 122 -13.44 2.97 7.51
C ALA A 122 -13.91 2.78 8.95
#